data_cfe7ee406b86ae2f5a041b5d33640a1e
#
_entry.id   cfe7ee406b86ae2f5a041b5d33640a1e
#
_cell.length_a   1.000
_cell.length_b   1.000
_cell.length_c   1.000
_cell.angle_alpha   90.00
_cell.angle_beta   90.00
_cell.angle_gamma   90.00
#
_symmetry.space_group_name_H-M   'P 1'
#
loop_
_entity.id
_entity.type
_entity.pdbx_description
1 polymer ?
#
loop_
_entity_poly.entity_id
_entity_poly.type
_entity_poly.pdbx_seq_one_letter_code
_entity_poly.pdbx_strand_id
1 'polypeptide(L)'
;MAKGKATVFFCQDCGYESSKWMGQCPGCGGWNTFVEEVIDKSAPAKVRKEAAKAEVVKIADIKTGREERLTTGLKELDRVLGGGIVKGSLVLVGGDPGIGKSTLLLQVCRNLSMQKTDVLYISGEESLQQIKIRAERIGEFGDTLSLLCETNLDTIKEVISRTKPEIVVIDSIQTMYNENITSAPGSVSQVREATGVLMQIAKGLGISIFIVGHVTKEGVVAGPRVLEHMVDTVLYFEGDRHAAYRILRGVKNRFGSTNEIGVFEMCNEGLREVENPSEYMLSGKPEGASGSVVACSMEGTRPILLEIQALVCHSNFGMPRRTAAGTDYNRVNLLMAVLEKRLGLSLSSCDAYVNIAGGIRMNEPAIDLGIVLAIVSSYKDVPIDEKTICFGEVGLSGEVRAVSMTAQRVQEAEKLGFTTCILPEVCKAGWKKNPNINVCLLYTSPSPRDTERSR
;
A
#
# COMPACT_ATOMS: atom_id res chain seq x y z
N MET A 1 -44.06 25.84 -10.96
CA MET A 1 -42.76 25.47 -11.53
C MET A 1 -41.90 24.93 -10.40
N ALA A 2 -41.59 23.63 -10.39
CA ALA A 2 -40.81 23.02 -9.33
C ALA A 2 -39.34 23.49 -9.48
N LYS A 3 -38.92 24.45 -8.67
CA LYS A 3 -37.56 24.92 -8.54
C LYS A 3 -36.87 24.08 -7.46
N GLY A 4 -35.80 23.36 -7.79
CA GLY A 4 -34.91 22.93 -6.72
C GLY A 4 -34.06 21.67 -6.97
N LYS A 5 -34.51 20.71 -7.78
CA LYS A 5 -33.74 19.47 -7.99
C LYS A 5 -32.91 19.58 -9.25
N ALA A 6 -31.57 19.41 -9.11
CA ALA A 6 -30.66 19.31 -10.23
C ALA A 6 -30.04 17.91 -10.26
N THR A 7 -30.10 17.28 -11.42
CA THR A 7 -29.39 16.04 -11.67
C THR A 7 -27.92 16.36 -11.96
N VAL A 8 -27.02 15.70 -11.26
CA VAL A 8 -25.57 15.82 -11.42
C VAL A 8 -24.98 14.42 -11.53
N PHE A 9 -23.98 14.27 -12.35
CA PHE A 9 -23.30 13.00 -12.57
C PHE A 9 -21.92 13.05 -11.92
N PHE A 10 -21.63 12.08 -11.04
CA PHE A 10 -20.33 11.95 -10.37
C PHE A 10 -19.58 10.73 -10.89
N CYS A 11 -18.30 10.93 -11.18
CA CYS A 11 -17.39 9.80 -11.41
C CYS A 11 -17.13 9.06 -10.10
N GLN A 12 -17.41 7.76 -10.06
CA GLN A 12 -17.21 6.91 -8.88
C GLN A 12 -15.74 6.73 -8.51
N ASP A 13 -14.82 6.79 -9.50
CA ASP A 13 -13.41 6.58 -9.29
C ASP A 13 -12.69 7.81 -8.72
N CYS A 14 -13.01 9.02 -9.21
CA CYS A 14 -12.28 10.24 -8.83
C CYS A 14 -13.16 11.37 -8.29
N GLY A 15 -14.49 11.20 -8.28
CA GLY A 15 -15.44 12.21 -7.81
C GLY A 15 -15.60 13.43 -8.75
N TYR A 16 -15.14 13.35 -10.01
CA TYR A 16 -15.35 14.42 -10.99
C TYR A 16 -16.84 14.65 -11.21
N GLU A 17 -17.27 15.92 -11.10
CA GLU A 17 -18.68 16.33 -11.25
C GLU A 17 -18.95 16.81 -12.66
N SER A 18 -20.07 16.36 -13.24
CA SER A 18 -20.56 16.79 -14.54
C SER A 18 -22.06 17.00 -14.51
N SER A 19 -22.55 17.99 -15.25
CA SER A 19 -23.99 18.20 -15.49
C SER A 19 -24.61 17.23 -16.49
N LYS A 20 -23.78 16.42 -17.16
CA LYS A 20 -24.19 15.42 -18.15
C LYS A 20 -23.42 14.12 -17.95
N TRP A 21 -24.07 13.00 -18.26
CA TRP A 21 -23.39 11.73 -18.31
C TRP A 21 -22.36 11.70 -19.45
N MET A 22 -21.18 11.16 -19.18
CA MET A 22 -20.10 11.00 -20.16
C MET A 22 -19.58 9.57 -20.10
N GLY A 23 -19.27 8.97 -21.25
CA GLY A 23 -18.75 7.61 -21.34
C GLY A 23 -17.34 7.48 -20.74
N GLN A 24 -16.52 8.53 -20.83
CA GLN A 24 -15.17 8.59 -20.26
C GLN A 24 -15.04 9.79 -19.32
N CYS A 25 -14.48 9.58 -18.15
CA CYS A 25 -14.25 10.65 -17.18
C CYS A 25 -13.05 11.53 -17.58
N PRO A 26 -13.22 12.86 -17.71
CA PRO A 26 -12.11 13.75 -18.03
C PRO A 26 -11.09 13.88 -16.90
N GLY A 27 -11.48 13.56 -15.66
CA GLY A 27 -10.61 13.69 -14.49
C GLY A 27 -9.64 12.52 -14.32
N CYS A 28 -10.10 11.28 -14.57
CA CYS A 28 -9.30 10.07 -14.33
C CYS A 28 -9.15 9.16 -15.56
N GLY A 29 -9.85 9.46 -16.68
CA GLY A 29 -9.83 8.64 -17.89
C GLY A 29 -10.63 7.33 -17.80
N GLY A 30 -11.28 7.05 -16.66
CA GLY A 30 -12.11 5.84 -16.46
C GLY A 30 -13.33 5.83 -17.38
N TRP A 31 -13.69 4.65 -17.89
CA TRP A 31 -14.86 4.45 -18.75
C TRP A 31 -16.05 3.97 -17.93
N ASN A 32 -17.26 4.48 -18.26
CA ASN A 32 -18.54 4.10 -17.63
C ASN A 32 -18.57 4.26 -16.11
N THR A 33 -17.90 5.28 -15.59
CA THR A 33 -17.74 5.53 -14.13
C THR A 33 -18.71 6.57 -13.58
N PHE A 34 -19.58 7.16 -14.43
CA PHE A 34 -20.52 8.18 -14.00
C PHE A 34 -21.81 7.59 -13.44
N VAL A 35 -22.21 8.08 -12.25
CA VAL A 35 -23.46 7.76 -11.59
C VAL A 35 -24.30 9.03 -11.45
N GLU A 36 -25.59 8.91 -11.68
CA GLU A 36 -26.56 9.98 -11.56
C GLU A 36 -26.92 10.19 -10.08
N GLU A 37 -26.79 11.43 -9.59
CA GLU A 37 -27.29 11.85 -8.28
C GLU A 37 -28.17 13.09 -8.39
N VAL A 38 -29.26 13.10 -7.63
CA VAL A 38 -30.17 14.24 -7.58
C VAL A 38 -29.83 15.11 -6.40
N ILE A 39 -29.37 16.36 -6.66
CA ILE A 39 -29.03 17.32 -5.61
C ILE A 39 -30.17 18.35 -5.48
N ASP A 40 -30.68 18.54 -4.27
CA ASP A 40 -31.65 19.59 -3.97
C ASP A 40 -30.89 20.89 -3.66
N LYS A 41 -30.97 21.87 -4.57
CA LYS A 41 -30.35 23.20 -4.40
C LYS A 41 -31.19 24.17 -3.55
N SER A 42 -32.34 23.73 -3.01
CA SER A 42 -33.25 24.58 -2.26
C SER A 42 -32.99 24.60 -0.75
N ALA A 43 -32.01 23.89 -0.23
CA ALA A 43 -31.64 23.96 1.18
C ALA A 43 -31.17 25.39 1.52
N PRO A 44 -31.75 26.05 2.54
CA PRO A 44 -31.34 27.41 2.91
C PRO A 44 -29.88 27.38 3.34
N ALA A 45 -29.07 28.27 2.76
CA ALA A 45 -27.69 28.48 3.21
C ALA A 45 -27.74 28.77 4.72
N LYS A 46 -27.32 27.79 5.54
CA LYS A 46 -27.18 28.01 6.99
C LYS A 46 -26.33 29.27 7.19
N VAL A 47 -26.88 30.21 7.92
CA VAL A 47 -26.25 31.45 8.37
C VAL A 47 -24.80 31.12 8.74
N ARG A 48 -23.85 31.70 8.00
CA ARG A 48 -22.43 31.68 8.36
C ARG A 48 -22.33 32.19 9.79
N LYS A 49 -22.11 31.30 10.77
CA LYS A 49 -21.58 31.70 12.07
C LYS A 49 -20.35 32.54 11.77
N GLU A 50 -20.26 33.69 12.44
CA GLU A 50 -19.16 34.67 12.28
C GLU A 50 -17.84 33.95 12.00
N ALA A 51 -17.27 34.22 10.83
CA ALA A 51 -15.97 33.68 10.47
C ALA A 51 -14.99 34.12 11.56
N ALA A 52 -14.44 33.18 12.30
CA ALA A 52 -13.28 33.45 13.15
C ALA A 52 -12.33 34.28 12.31
N LYS A 53 -11.91 35.45 12.81
CA LYS A 53 -11.03 36.38 12.08
C LYS A 53 -9.86 35.58 11.54
N ALA A 54 -9.77 35.46 10.21
CA ALA A 54 -8.66 34.81 9.56
C ALA A 54 -7.40 35.61 9.92
N GLU A 55 -6.53 35.03 10.72
CA GLU A 55 -5.29 35.64 11.16
C GLU A 55 -4.19 35.29 10.16
N VAL A 56 -3.62 36.33 9.54
CA VAL A 56 -2.49 36.15 8.63
C VAL A 56 -1.20 36.16 9.45
N VAL A 57 -0.53 35.00 9.53
CA VAL A 57 0.72 34.84 10.29
C VAL A 57 1.89 34.67 9.32
N LYS A 58 3.02 35.35 9.59
CA LYS A 58 4.24 35.12 8.81
C LYS A 58 4.85 33.77 9.16
N ILE A 59 5.42 33.08 8.17
CA ILE A 59 6.05 31.76 8.38
C ILE A 59 7.15 31.79 9.45
N ALA A 60 7.86 32.92 9.58
CA ALA A 60 8.90 33.12 10.58
C ALA A 60 8.36 33.18 12.03
N ASP A 61 7.09 33.57 12.20
CA ASP A 61 6.44 33.70 13.51
C ASP A 61 5.79 32.38 13.98
N ILE A 62 5.74 31.39 13.07
CA ILE A 62 5.23 30.07 13.40
C ILE A 62 6.33 29.31 14.14
N LYS A 63 6.16 29.16 15.44
CA LYS A 63 7.03 28.27 16.24
C LYS A 63 6.70 26.82 15.89
N THR A 64 7.50 26.22 15.03
CA THR A 64 7.49 24.76 14.87
C THR A 64 8.20 24.17 16.10
N GLY A 65 7.43 23.76 17.11
CA GLY A 65 7.92 22.75 18.04
C GLY A 65 8.28 21.48 17.24
N ARG A 66 9.15 20.61 17.75
CA ARG A 66 9.27 19.24 17.21
C ARG A 66 7.85 18.72 17.07
N GLU A 67 7.46 18.28 15.87
CA GLU A 67 6.16 17.63 15.67
C GLU A 67 6.09 16.47 16.66
N GLU A 68 5.33 16.67 17.74
CA GLU A 68 5.05 15.59 18.68
C GLU A 68 4.16 14.61 17.94
N ARG A 69 4.75 13.47 17.57
CA ARG A 69 4.04 12.36 16.96
C ARG A 69 3.63 11.40 18.04
N LEU A 70 2.35 11.03 18.07
CA LEU A 70 1.84 10.02 18.95
C LEU A 70 2.09 8.65 18.32
N THR A 71 2.75 7.75 19.05
CA THR A 71 2.95 6.37 18.56
C THR A 71 1.64 5.60 18.61
N THR A 72 1.37 4.83 17.56
CA THR A 72 0.23 3.91 17.51
C THR A 72 0.46 2.65 18.39
N GLY A 73 1.68 2.47 18.89
CA GLY A 73 2.10 1.23 19.55
C GLY A 73 2.33 0.06 18.59
N LEU A 74 2.31 0.33 17.28
CA LEU A 74 2.64 -0.60 16.19
C LEU A 74 3.75 0.02 15.35
N LYS A 75 4.97 -0.55 15.41
CA LYS A 75 6.17 -0.04 14.71
C LYS A 75 6.00 -0.01 13.20
N GLU A 76 5.35 -1.03 12.65
CA GLU A 76 5.10 -1.14 11.22
C GLU A 76 4.09 -0.09 10.75
N LEU A 77 3.06 0.24 11.54
CA LEU A 77 2.13 1.32 11.23
C LEU A 77 2.80 2.69 11.41
N ASP A 78 3.54 2.90 12.49
CA ASP A 78 4.26 4.15 12.75
C ASP A 78 5.25 4.45 11.62
N ARG A 79 5.93 3.43 11.07
CA ARG A 79 6.80 3.55 9.89
C ARG A 79 6.04 4.13 8.70
N VAL A 80 4.89 3.56 8.34
CA VAL A 80 4.10 4.00 7.19
C VAL A 80 3.52 5.40 7.41
N LEU A 81 3.20 5.75 8.65
CA LEU A 81 2.78 7.10 9.04
C LEU A 81 3.94 8.11 9.02
N GLY A 82 5.19 7.65 8.91
CA GLY A 82 6.39 8.50 8.93
C GLY A 82 6.86 8.83 10.35
N GLY A 83 6.61 7.94 11.32
CA GLY A 83 7.03 8.02 12.71
C GLY A 83 5.90 8.21 13.73
N GLY A 84 4.66 8.01 13.34
CA GLY A 84 3.48 8.10 14.22
C GLY A 84 2.41 9.08 13.76
N ILE A 85 1.37 9.22 14.58
CA ILE A 85 0.19 10.07 14.30
C ILE A 85 0.56 11.54 14.49
N VAL A 86 0.26 12.37 13.50
CA VAL A 86 0.40 13.83 13.59
C VAL A 86 -0.91 14.43 14.09
N LYS A 87 -0.83 15.30 15.09
CA LYS A 87 -1.99 15.96 15.69
C LYS A 87 -2.81 16.73 14.64
N GLY A 88 -4.12 16.53 14.66
CA GLY A 88 -5.03 17.16 13.69
C GLY A 88 -4.92 16.59 12.28
N SER A 89 -4.33 15.41 12.09
CA SER A 89 -4.26 14.72 10.81
C SER A 89 -5.53 13.94 10.50
N LEU A 90 -5.83 13.81 9.21
CA LEU A 90 -6.91 12.97 8.68
C LEU A 90 -6.29 11.83 7.88
N VAL A 91 -6.43 10.60 8.36
CA VAL A 91 -5.82 9.39 7.80
C VAL A 91 -6.90 8.48 7.23
N LEU A 92 -6.80 8.13 5.95
CA LEU A 92 -7.68 7.16 5.29
C LEU A 92 -6.99 5.78 5.27
N VAL A 93 -7.68 4.77 5.75
CA VAL A 93 -7.28 3.36 5.67
C VAL A 93 -8.22 2.65 4.70
N GLY A 94 -7.75 2.44 3.46
CA GLY A 94 -8.47 1.76 2.39
C GLY A 94 -8.07 0.29 2.25
N GLY A 95 -8.86 -0.48 1.52
CA GLY A 95 -8.58 -1.89 1.19
C GLY A 95 -9.84 -2.73 1.08
N ASP A 96 -9.69 -3.97 0.60
CA ASP A 96 -10.78 -4.91 0.38
C ASP A 96 -11.55 -5.22 1.68
N PRO A 97 -12.85 -5.53 1.61
CA PRO A 97 -13.61 -6.01 2.77
C PRO A 97 -12.98 -7.27 3.35
N GLY A 98 -12.89 -7.34 4.69
CA GLY A 98 -12.31 -8.49 5.40
C GLY A 98 -10.78 -8.57 5.41
N ILE A 99 -10.05 -7.58 4.87
CA ILE A 99 -8.58 -7.57 4.83
C ILE A 99 -7.94 -7.32 6.22
N GLY A 100 -8.68 -6.75 7.18
CA GLY A 100 -8.19 -6.49 8.54
C GLY A 100 -8.15 -5.03 8.97
N LYS A 101 -8.71 -4.08 8.20
CA LYS A 101 -8.71 -2.63 8.50
C LYS A 101 -9.25 -2.30 9.89
N SER A 102 -10.47 -2.75 10.17
CA SER A 102 -11.13 -2.51 11.46
C SER A 102 -10.42 -3.20 12.62
N THR A 103 -9.78 -4.36 12.37
CA THR A 103 -8.95 -5.05 13.38
C THR A 103 -7.70 -4.25 13.69
N LEU A 104 -6.99 -3.74 12.68
CA LEU A 104 -5.82 -2.88 12.85
C LEU A 104 -6.16 -1.67 13.69
N LEU A 105 -7.23 -0.95 13.32
CA LEU A 105 -7.60 0.27 14.02
C LEU A 105 -8.10 0.01 15.45
N LEU A 106 -8.78 -1.12 15.69
CA LEU A 106 -9.16 -1.50 17.05
C LEU A 106 -7.93 -1.83 17.91
N GLN A 107 -6.89 -2.46 17.35
CA GLN A 107 -5.59 -2.66 18.03
C GLN A 107 -4.89 -1.33 18.31
N VAL A 108 -4.92 -0.37 17.39
CA VAL A 108 -4.42 0.99 17.62
C VAL A 108 -5.17 1.64 18.78
N CYS A 109 -6.50 1.56 18.79
CA CYS A 109 -7.33 2.10 19.89
C CYS A 109 -6.96 1.46 21.23
N ARG A 110 -6.72 0.14 21.24
CA ARG A 110 -6.23 -0.57 22.43
C ARG A 110 -4.90 0.01 22.92
N ASN A 111 -3.90 0.09 22.04
CA ASN A 111 -2.58 0.57 22.40
C ASN A 111 -2.61 2.02 22.90
N LEU A 112 -3.37 2.88 22.25
CA LEU A 112 -3.55 4.29 22.65
C LEU A 112 -4.26 4.42 24.00
N SER A 113 -5.34 3.63 24.23
CA SER A 113 -6.03 3.66 25.52
C SER A 113 -5.15 3.17 26.69
N MET A 114 -4.27 2.20 26.45
CA MET A 114 -3.28 1.78 27.43
C MET A 114 -2.22 2.85 27.72
N GLN A 115 -1.98 3.77 26.76
CA GLN A 115 -1.13 4.97 26.93
C GLN A 115 -1.89 6.14 27.56
N LYS A 116 -3.15 5.94 27.99
CA LYS A 116 -4.01 6.98 28.56
C LYS A 116 -4.41 8.10 27.61
N THR A 117 -4.37 7.84 26.31
CA THR A 117 -4.88 8.73 25.26
C THR A 117 -6.41 8.56 25.16
N ASP A 118 -7.14 9.65 25.08
CA ASP A 118 -8.61 9.63 24.91
C ASP A 118 -8.97 9.29 23.47
N VAL A 119 -9.62 8.13 23.28
CA VAL A 119 -9.99 7.59 21.98
C VAL A 119 -11.50 7.43 21.88
N LEU A 120 -12.10 7.88 20.77
CA LEU A 120 -13.48 7.64 20.41
C LEU A 120 -13.56 6.79 19.14
N TYR A 121 -14.06 5.57 19.26
CA TYR A 121 -14.33 4.69 18.12
C TYR A 121 -15.80 4.77 17.72
N ILE A 122 -16.08 5.19 16.49
CA ILE A 122 -17.43 5.37 15.96
C ILE A 122 -17.66 4.32 14.89
N SER A 123 -18.66 3.46 15.10
CA SER A 123 -19.05 2.42 14.16
C SER A 123 -20.41 2.72 13.56
N GLY A 124 -20.49 2.65 12.23
CA GLY A 124 -21.75 2.67 11.49
C GLY A 124 -22.17 1.30 10.94
N GLU A 125 -21.36 0.27 11.15
CA GLU A 125 -21.61 -1.08 10.60
C GLU A 125 -21.88 -2.12 11.69
N GLU A 126 -21.18 -2.04 12.81
CA GLU A 126 -21.24 -3.02 13.89
C GLU A 126 -21.89 -2.47 15.14
N SER A 127 -22.64 -3.31 15.85
CA SER A 127 -23.19 -3.00 17.16
C SER A 127 -22.09 -3.00 18.25
N LEU A 128 -22.35 -2.32 19.37
CA LEU A 128 -21.43 -2.32 20.54
C LEU A 128 -21.05 -3.73 20.99
N GLN A 129 -21.97 -4.69 20.93
CA GLN A 129 -21.74 -6.08 21.31
C GLN A 129 -20.78 -6.78 20.33
N GLN A 130 -20.95 -6.57 19.04
CA GLN A 130 -20.05 -7.14 18.01
C GLN A 130 -18.62 -6.60 18.15
N ILE A 131 -18.49 -5.29 18.37
CA ILE A 131 -17.19 -4.65 18.62
C ILE A 131 -16.56 -5.24 19.90
N LYS A 132 -17.35 -5.42 20.97
CA LYS A 132 -16.88 -5.98 22.24
C LYS A 132 -16.35 -7.41 22.07
N ILE A 133 -17.08 -8.28 21.36
CA ILE A 133 -16.63 -9.66 21.07
C ILE A 133 -15.30 -9.65 20.29
N ARG A 134 -15.13 -8.74 19.35
CA ARG A 134 -13.88 -8.59 18.59
C ARG A 134 -12.75 -8.03 19.48
N ALA A 135 -13.04 -7.08 20.33
CA ALA A 135 -12.10 -6.50 21.28
C ALA A 135 -11.56 -7.55 22.28
N GLU A 136 -12.40 -8.45 22.77
CA GLU A 136 -12.01 -9.53 23.68
C GLU A 136 -10.96 -10.48 23.10
N ARG A 137 -10.97 -10.69 21.78
CA ARG A 137 -9.92 -11.49 21.09
C ARG A 137 -8.59 -10.75 21.01
N ILE A 138 -8.61 -9.42 20.95
CA ILE A 138 -7.40 -8.58 20.84
C ILE A 138 -6.72 -8.44 22.21
N GLY A 139 -7.48 -8.49 23.29
CA GLY A 139 -6.99 -8.42 24.67
C GLY A 139 -7.60 -7.29 25.49
N GLU A 140 -6.92 -6.91 26.58
CA GLU A 140 -7.40 -5.86 27.49
C GLU A 140 -7.24 -4.47 26.89
N PHE A 141 -8.18 -3.58 27.20
CA PHE A 141 -8.22 -2.18 26.78
C PHE A 141 -8.15 -1.25 28.00
N GLY A 142 -7.55 -0.08 27.79
CA GLY A 142 -7.60 0.99 28.80
C GLY A 142 -8.99 1.62 28.94
N ASP A 143 -9.17 2.35 30.03
CA ASP A 143 -10.41 3.02 30.42
C ASP A 143 -10.73 4.27 29.57
N THR A 144 -9.81 4.76 28.76
CA THR A 144 -9.96 5.96 27.92
C THR A 144 -10.51 5.66 26.52
N LEU A 145 -10.87 4.41 26.20
CA LEU A 145 -11.56 4.07 24.95
C LEU A 145 -13.08 4.17 25.13
N SER A 146 -13.69 5.06 24.36
CA SER A 146 -15.14 5.20 24.24
C SER A 146 -15.65 4.67 22.91
N LEU A 147 -16.80 4.02 22.90
CA LEU A 147 -17.46 3.48 21.70
C LEU A 147 -18.77 4.23 21.45
N LEU A 148 -19.06 4.52 20.16
CA LEU A 148 -20.32 5.10 19.71
C LEU A 148 -20.81 4.34 18.48
N CYS A 149 -22.06 3.92 18.46
CA CYS A 149 -22.73 3.39 17.26
C CYS A 149 -23.67 4.47 16.74
N GLU A 150 -23.24 5.20 15.73
CA GLU A 150 -23.97 6.31 15.13
C GLU A 150 -23.52 6.53 13.67
N THR A 151 -24.43 6.97 12.82
CA THR A 151 -24.20 7.23 11.40
C THR A 151 -24.54 8.67 10.99
N ASN A 152 -25.32 9.38 11.83
CA ASN A 152 -25.68 10.78 11.59
C ASN A 152 -24.50 11.71 11.92
N LEU A 153 -24.01 12.47 10.94
CA LEU A 153 -22.85 13.37 11.08
C LEU A 153 -23.07 14.53 12.04
N ASP A 154 -24.29 15.06 12.14
CA ASP A 154 -24.56 16.18 13.06
C ASP A 154 -24.48 15.69 14.52
N THR A 155 -24.99 14.49 14.82
CA THR A 155 -24.87 13.83 16.13
C THR A 155 -23.42 13.53 16.45
N ILE A 156 -22.67 12.95 15.50
CA ILE A 156 -21.24 12.64 15.65
C ILE A 156 -20.44 13.91 15.98
N LYS A 157 -20.67 15.00 15.25
CA LYS A 157 -20.04 16.29 15.48
C LYS A 157 -20.30 16.86 16.86
N GLU A 158 -21.55 16.74 17.34
CA GLU A 158 -21.93 17.17 18.69
C GLU A 158 -21.18 16.37 19.77
N VAL A 159 -21.15 15.03 19.64
CA VAL A 159 -20.44 14.15 20.56
C VAL A 159 -18.94 14.48 20.58
N ILE A 160 -18.27 14.59 19.43
CA ILE A 160 -16.86 14.94 19.36
C ILE A 160 -16.58 16.31 20.01
N SER A 161 -17.43 17.30 19.73
CA SER A 161 -17.27 18.66 20.29
C SER A 161 -17.43 18.68 21.81
N ARG A 162 -18.27 17.81 22.37
CA ARG A 162 -18.52 17.67 23.80
C ARG A 162 -17.42 16.89 24.52
N THR A 163 -17.01 15.74 23.94
CA THR A 163 -16.03 14.82 24.57
C THR A 163 -14.59 15.22 24.31
N LYS A 164 -14.32 15.90 23.20
CA LYS A 164 -12.99 16.37 22.76
C LYS A 164 -11.90 15.29 22.85
N PRO A 165 -12.10 14.11 22.24
CA PRO A 165 -11.11 13.06 22.26
C PRO A 165 -9.84 13.52 21.51
N GLU A 166 -8.70 12.91 21.79
CA GLU A 166 -7.46 13.16 21.04
C GLU A 166 -7.47 12.45 19.69
N ILE A 167 -8.06 11.25 19.66
CA ILE A 167 -8.15 10.39 18.47
C ILE A 167 -9.60 9.98 18.23
N VAL A 168 -10.01 10.03 16.97
CA VAL A 168 -11.32 9.51 16.51
C VAL A 168 -11.09 8.47 15.44
N VAL A 169 -11.82 7.36 15.49
CA VAL A 169 -11.90 6.36 14.42
C VAL A 169 -13.31 6.31 13.87
N ILE A 170 -13.47 6.38 12.55
CA ILE A 170 -14.73 6.25 11.81
C ILE A 170 -14.71 4.94 11.02
N ASP A 171 -15.56 3.99 11.38
CA ASP A 171 -15.65 2.67 10.75
C ASP A 171 -17.10 2.33 10.34
N SER A 172 -17.50 2.56 9.07
CA SER A 172 -16.77 3.12 7.93
C SER A 172 -17.39 4.44 7.46
N ILE A 173 -16.64 5.17 6.61
CA ILE A 173 -17.12 6.44 6.05
C ILE A 173 -18.35 6.26 5.15
N GLN A 174 -18.51 5.08 4.54
CA GLN A 174 -19.60 4.78 3.63
C GLN A 174 -20.97 4.71 4.33
N THR A 175 -20.99 4.47 5.63
CA THR A 175 -22.24 4.42 6.42
C THR A 175 -22.65 5.78 6.98
N MET A 176 -21.72 6.75 6.98
CA MET A 176 -21.98 8.10 7.49
C MET A 176 -22.90 8.89 6.54
N TYR A 177 -23.84 9.64 7.10
CA TYR A 177 -24.72 10.45 6.29
C TYR A 177 -25.04 11.81 6.93
N ASN A 178 -25.31 12.79 6.07
CA ASN A 178 -25.83 14.10 6.41
C ASN A 178 -27.27 14.19 5.91
N GLU A 179 -28.23 14.46 6.81
CA GLU A 179 -29.64 14.58 6.47
C GLU A 179 -29.96 15.70 5.46
N ASN A 180 -29.09 16.70 5.36
CA ASN A 180 -29.25 17.80 4.42
C ASN A 180 -28.91 17.42 2.97
N ILE A 181 -28.40 16.20 2.73
CA ILE A 181 -28.06 15.67 1.41
C ILE A 181 -29.06 14.57 1.07
N THR A 182 -29.72 14.70 -0.06
CA THR A 182 -30.78 13.77 -0.48
C THR A 182 -30.28 12.44 -1.05
N SER A 183 -28.99 12.33 -1.36
CA SER A 183 -28.38 11.10 -1.85
C SER A 183 -28.27 10.04 -0.76
N ALA A 184 -28.32 8.78 -1.15
CA ALA A 184 -28.21 7.65 -0.22
C ALA A 184 -26.85 7.61 0.51
N PRO A 185 -26.79 7.04 1.74
CA PRO A 185 -25.51 6.75 2.39
C PRO A 185 -24.58 5.96 1.47
N GLY A 186 -23.28 6.25 1.50
CA GLY A 186 -22.28 5.64 0.63
C GLY A 186 -22.16 6.23 -0.77
N SER A 187 -23.06 7.15 -1.18
CA SER A 187 -22.91 7.90 -2.41
C SER A 187 -21.69 8.83 -2.37
N VAL A 188 -21.19 9.24 -3.55
CA VAL A 188 -20.03 10.13 -3.67
C VAL A 188 -20.23 11.44 -2.92
N SER A 189 -21.43 12.04 -3.05
CA SER A 189 -21.77 13.30 -2.38
C SER A 189 -21.79 13.17 -0.86
N GLN A 190 -22.38 12.10 -0.31
CA GLN A 190 -22.39 11.84 1.13
C GLN A 190 -20.99 11.62 1.69
N VAL A 191 -20.21 10.77 1.03
CA VAL A 191 -18.85 10.43 1.47
C VAL A 191 -17.91 11.66 1.42
N ARG A 192 -18.04 12.51 0.39
CA ARG A 192 -17.26 13.76 0.30
C ARG A 192 -17.67 14.77 1.37
N GLU A 193 -18.96 14.95 1.61
CA GLU A 193 -19.46 15.86 2.66
C GLU A 193 -19.00 15.37 4.03
N ALA A 194 -19.18 14.08 4.33
CA ALA A 194 -18.73 13.49 5.59
C ALA A 194 -17.24 13.74 5.83
N THR A 195 -16.41 13.48 4.80
CA THR A 195 -14.97 13.72 4.89
C THR A 195 -14.64 15.21 5.06
N GLY A 196 -15.38 16.11 4.40
CA GLY A 196 -15.23 17.55 4.55
C GLY A 196 -15.51 18.01 5.98
N VAL A 197 -16.58 17.51 6.60
CA VAL A 197 -16.93 17.81 8.01
C VAL A 197 -15.84 17.27 8.95
N LEU A 198 -15.40 16.03 8.77
CA LEU A 198 -14.35 15.42 9.59
C LEU A 198 -13.02 16.18 9.46
N MET A 199 -12.67 16.63 8.26
CA MET A 199 -11.49 17.46 8.04
C MET A 199 -11.55 18.79 8.79
N GLN A 200 -12.71 19.45 8.79
CA GLN A 200 -12.91 20.68 9.58
C GLN A 200 -12.75 20.43 11.07
N ILE A 201 -13.30 19.33 11.59
CA ILE A 201 -13.13 18.92 12.99
C ILE A 201 -11.66 18.66 13.31
N ALA A 202 -10.97 17.86 12.48
CA ALA A 202 -9.55 17.52 12.66
C ALA A 202 -8.69 18.78 12.74
N LYS A 203 -8.81 19.68 11.76
CA LYS A 203 -8.00 20.92 11.70
C LYS A 203 -8.42 21.96 12.73
N GLY A 204 -9.73 22.07 13.00
CA GLY A 204 -10.28 23.11 13.91
C GLY A 204 -10.07 22.79 15.40
N LEU A 205 -10.15 21.51 15.78
CA LEU A 205 -10.01 21.07 17.16
C LEU A 205 -8.67 20.41 17.46
N GLY A 206 -7.82 20.17 16.44
CA GLY A 206 -6.55 19.48 16.60
C GLY A 206 -6.70 17.98 16.92
N ILE A 207 -7.82 17.36 16.53
CA ILE A 207 -8.14 15.95 16.77
C ILE A 207 -7.65 15.13 15.57
N SER A 208 -6.90 14.05 15.81
CA SER A 208 -6.49 13.17 14.71
C SER A 208 -7.58 12.15 14.42
N ILE A 209 -7.93 11.99 13.14
CA ILE A 209 -9.05 11.14 12.73
C ILE A 209 -8.58 10.07 11.75
N PHE A 210 -8.90 8.81 12.07
CA PHE A 210 -8.76 7.69 11.14
C PHE A 210 -10.12 7.38 10.51
N ILE A 211 -10.11 7.21 9.19
CA ILE A 211 -11.31 6.88 8.42
C ILE A 211 -11.08 5.53 7.74
N VAL A 212 -11.96 4.57 7.98
CA VAL A 212 -12.01 3.31 7.22
C VAL A 212 -12.80 3.52 5.93
N GLY A 213 -12.20 3.11 4.81
CA GLY A 213 -12.84 3.10 3.50
C GLY A 213 -12.80 1.72 2.86
N HIS A 214 -13.93 1.23 2.34
CA HIS A 214 -14.00 -0.02 1.61
C HIS A 214 -13.81 0.20 0.11
N VAL A 215 -12.94 -0.60 -0.54
CA VAL A 215 -12.85 -0.63 -2.00
C VAL A 215 -13.98 -1.51 -2.53
N THR A 216 -14.81 -0.97 -3.41
CA THR A 216 -15.91 -1.73 -4.02
C THR A 216 -15.55 -2.09 -5.46
N LYS A 217 -15.66 -3.37 -5.80
CA LYS A 217 -15.45 -3.86 -7.19
C LYS A 217 -16.61 -3.54 -8.13
N GLU A 218 -17.79 -3.20 -7.59
CA GLU A 218 -19.05 -3.12 -8.32
C GLU A 218 -19.60 -1.69 -8.53
N GLY A 219 -18.84 -0.66 -8.20
CA GLY A 219 -19.14 0.71 -8.61
C GLY A 219 -20.39 1.39 -8.00
N VAL A 220 -21.12 0.76 -7.08
CA VAL A 220 -22.35 1.32 -6.47
C VAL A 220 -22.05 2.26 -5.30
N VAL A 221 -20.94 2.06 -4.60
CA VAL A 221 -20.55 2.84 -3.42
C VAL A 221 -19.25 3.59 -3.71
N ALA A 222 -19.17 4.85 -3.26
CA ALA A 222 -17.97 5.68 -3.44
C ALA A 222 -16.73 5.01 -2.82
N GLY A 223 -15.74 4.72 -3.66
CA GLY A 223 -14.48 4.12 -3.23
C GLY A 223 -13.54 5.12 -2.56
N PRO A 224 -12.46 4.64 -1.89
CA PRO A 224 -11.49 5.47 -1.18
C PRO A 224 -10.80 6.51 -2.08
N ARG A 225 -10.67 6.26 -3.39
CA ARG A 225 -10.04 7.18 -4.36
C ARG A 225 -10.69 8.57 -4.39
N VAL A 226 -12.00 8.65 -4.15
CA VAL A 226 -12.72 9.93 -4.07
C VAL A 226 -12.18 10.80 -2.94
N LEU A 227 -11.66 10.18 -1.87
CA LEU A 227 -11.21 10.84 -0.64
C LEU A 227 -9.71 11.15 -0.64
N GLU A 228 -8.91 10.52 -1.51
CA GLU A 228 -7.45 10.63 -1.52
C GLU A 228 -6.96 12.08 -1.57
N HIS A 229 -7.67 12.94 -2.30
CA HIS A 229 -7.30 14.36 -2.42
C HIS A 229 -7.65 15.18 -1.17
N MET A 230 -8.62 14.74 -0.38
CA MET A 230 -9.15 15.47 0.77
C MET A 230 -8.37 15.17 2.06
N VAL A 231 -7.81 13.97 2.19
CA VAL A 231 -7.11 13.52 3.40
C VAL A 231 -5.61 13.85 3.38
N ASP A 232 -4.97 13.83 4.55
CA ASP A 232 -3.54 14.11 4.68
C ASP A 232 -2.68 12.88 4.37
N THR A 233 -3.15 11.70 4.80
CA THR A 233 -2.46 10.42 4.63
C THR A 233 -3.44 9.38 4.09
N VAL A 234 -2.99 8.58 3.13
CA VAL A 234 -3.72 7.46 2.55
C VAL A 234 -2.90 6.19 2.71
N LEU A 235 -3.47 5.24 3.39
CA LEU A 235 -2.92 3.90 3.62
C LEU A 235 -3.80 2.88 2.92
N TYR A 236 -3.20 2.00 2.11
CA TYR A 236 -3.91 0.87 1.51
C TYR A 236 -3.47 -0.44 2.14
N PHE A 237 -4.45 -1.21 2.56
CA PHE A 237 -4.26 -2.58 3.02
C PHE A 237 -4.38 -3.53 1.84
N GLU A 238 -3.29 -4.21 1.52
CA GLU A 238 -3.16 -5.12 0.38
C GLU A 238 -2.89 -6.54 0.89
N GLY A 239 -3.29 -7.55 0.13
CA GLY A 239 -3.01 -8.96 0.41
C GLY A 239 -4.07 -9.87 -0.16
N ASP A 240 -3.70 -11.13 -0.42
CA ASP A 240 -4.65 -12.17 -0.77
C ASP A 240 -5.35 -12.67 0.50
N ARG A 241 -6.65 -12.98 0.40
CA ARG A 241 -7.41 -13.54 1.53
C ARG A 241 -6.87 -14.88 2.02
N HIS A 242 -6.19 -15.60 1.14
CA HIS A 242 -5.58 -16.89 1.42
C HIS A 242 -4.11 -16.80 1.88
N ALA A 243 -3.47 -15.64 1.71
CA ALA A 243 -2.12 -15.41 2.23
C ALA A 243 -2.18 -15.03 3.71
N ALA A 244 -1.20 -15.49 4.49
CA ALA A 244 -1.10 -15.16 5.90
C ALA A 244 -0.77 -13.67 6.12
N TYR A 245 -0.11 -13.04 5.13
CA TYR A 245 0.41 -11.67 5.24
C TYR A 245 -0.52 -10.63 4.67
N ARG A 246 -0.39 -9.45 5.25
CA ARG A 246 -1.04 -8.22 4.85
C ARG A 246 0.01 -7.13 4.75
N ILE A 247 -0.02 -6.37 3.67
CA ILE A 247 0.86 -5.22 3.47
C ILE A 247 0.02 -3.97 3.64
N LEU A 248 0.47 -3.07 4.49
CA LEU A 248 -0.08 -1.73 4.62
C LEU A 248 0.85 -0.77 3.87
N ARG A 249 0.37 -0.20 2.77
CA ARG A 249 1.15 0.69 1.91
C ARG A 249 0.74 2.15 2.09
N GLY A 250 1.70 3.03 2.29
CA GLY A 250 1.51 4.47 2.27
C GLY A 250 1.50 5.00 0.83
N VAL A 251 0.31 5.39 0.33
CA VAL A 251 0.15 5.92 -1.04
C VAL A 251 0.26 7.44 -1.07
N LYS A 252 -0.19 8.09 0.00
CA LYS A 252 -0.06 9.53 0.21
C LYS A 252 0.30 9.81 1.65
N ASN A 253 1.28 10.67 1.88
CA ASN A 253 1.63 11.12 3.21
C ASN A 253 2.19 12.55 3.15
N ARG A 254 1.46 13.52 3.73
CA ARG A 254 1.92 14.92 3.82
C ARG A 254 2.98 15.14 4.89
N PHE A 255 3.15 14.17 5.78
CA PHE A 255 3.99 14.26 6.97
C PHE A 255 5.22 13.35 6.92
N GLY A 256 5.39 12.60 5.85
CA GLY A 256 6.47 11.63 5.73
C GLY A 256 6.66 11.12 4.30
N SER A 257 7.51 10.10 4.17
CA SER A 257 7.73 9.42 2.90
C SER A 257 6.46 8.73 2.41
N THR A 258 6.26 8.72 1.11
CA THR A 258 5.29 7.86 0.44
C THR A 258 5.98 6.57 0.01
N ASN A 259 5.21 5.52 -0.26
CA ASN A 259 5.68 4.18 -0.65
C ASN A 259 6.34 3.37 0.48
N GLU A 260 6.30 3.85 1.73
CA GLU A 260 6.66 3.00 2.87
C GLU A 260 5.62 1.89 3.05
N ILE A 261 6.09 0.72 3.47
CA ILE A 261 5.22 -0.41 3.78
C ILE A 261 5.38 -0.88 5.22
N GLY A 262 4.25 -1.34 5.77
CA GLY A 262 4.19 -2.12 7.00
C GLY A 262 3.73 -3.53 6.68
N VAL A 263 4.35 -4.54 7.27
CA VAL A 263 4.01 -5.94 7.04
C VAL A 263 3.41 -6.54 8.30
N PHE A 264 2.23 -7.14 8.14
CA PHE A 264 1.48 -7.76 9.21
C PHE A 264 1.11 -9.19 8.86
N GLU A 265 0.99 -10.03 9.87
CA GLU A 265 0.43 -11.37 9.75
C GLU A 265 -0.94 -11.42 10.44
N MET A 266 -1.91 -12.06 9.80
CA MET A 266 -3.23 -12.26 10.38
C MET A 266 -3.21 -13.47 11.30
N CYS A 267 -3.39 -13.24 12.60
CA CYS A 267 -3.49 -14.26 13.65
C CYS A 267 -4.91 -14.31 14.24
N ASN A 268 -5.17 -15.31 15.09
CA ASN A 268 -6.46 -15.42 15.78
C ASN A 268 -6.75 -14.23 16.71
N GLU A 269 -5.71 -13.70 17.35
CA GLU A 269 -5.78 -12.56 18.26
C GLU A 269 -5.76 -11.20 17.54
N GLY A 270 -5.63 -11.17 16.22
CA GLY A 270 -5.55 -9.96 15.42
C GLY A 270 -4.35 -9.92 14.48
N LEU A 271 -3.84 -8.72 14.21
CA LEU A 271 -2.68 -8.51 13.35
C LEU A 271 -1.40 -8.48 14.19
N ARG A 272 -0.43 -9.27 13.79
CA ARG A 272 0.92 -9.31 14.35
C ARG A 272 1.89 -8.62 13.39
N GLU A 273 2.76 -7.77 13.90
CA GLU A 273 3.81 -7.13 13.12
C GLU A 273 4.87 -8.14 12.71
N VAL A 274 5.33 -8.05 11.45
CA VAL A 274 6.42 -8.88 10.94
C VAL A 274 7.70 -8.05 10.95
N GLU A 275 8.54 -8.27 11.95
CA GLU A 275 9.77 -7.47 12.14
C GLU A 275 10.76 -7.67 11.00
N ASN A 276 10.87 -8.90 10.48
CA ASN A 276 11.74 -9.23 9.35
C ASN A 276 10.96 -9.95 8.22
N PRO A 277 10.34 -9.20 7.29
CA PRO A 277 9.64 -9.80 6.15
C PRO A 277 10.51 -10.68 5.27
N SER A 278 11.79 -10.31 5.10
CA SER A 278 12.73 -11.07 4.27
C SER A 278 12.95 -12.50 4.78
N GLU A 279 13.19 -12.64 6.08
CA GLU A 279 13.39 -13.93 6.74
C GLU A 279 12.19 -14.85 6.55
N TYR A 280 11.04 -14.26 6.62
CA TYR A 280 9.79 -14.94 6.48
C TYR A 280 9.49 -15.38 5.04
N MET A 281 9.78 -14.53 4.05
CA MET A 281 9.58 -14.83 2.64
C MET A 281 10.56 -15.87 2.09
N LEU A 282 11.65 -16.07 2.79
CA LEU A 282 12.63 -17.10 2.46
C LEU A 282 12.37 -18.42 3.21
N SER A 283 11.39 -18.46 4.13
CA SER A 283 11.05 -19.67 4.87
C SER A 283 10.44 -20.72 3.95
N GLY A 284 10.98 -21.95 4.01
CA GLY A 284 10.51 -23.06 3.17
C GLY A 284 11.09 -23.11 1.77
N LYS A 285 12.13 -22.30 1.45
CA LYS A 285 12.86 -22.42 0.19
C LYS A 285 13.44 -23.83 0.05
N PRO A 286 13.18 -24.53 -1.09
CA PRO A 286 13.72 -25.87 -1.31
C PRO A 286 15.24 -25.83 -1.53
N GLU A 287 15.95 -26.72 -0.87
CA GLU A 287 17.40 -26.87 -1.03
C GLU A 287 17.74 -27.57 -2.36
N GLY A 288 18.74 -27.05 -3.08
CA GLY A 288 19.26 -27.67 -4.29
C GLY A 288 18.31 -27.74 -5.48
N ALA A 289 17.20 -27.00 -5.47
CA ALA A 289 16.25 -26.98 -6.57
C ALA A 289 16.66 -26.00 -7.67
N SER A 290 16.58 -26.47 -8.95
CA SER A 290 16.71 -25.57 -10.10
C SER A 290 15.50 -24.63 -10.20
N GLY A 291 15.70 -23.44 -10.78
CA GLY A 291 14.64 -22.48 -10.99
C GLY A 291 14.30 -21.59 -9.78
N SER A 292 15.04 -21.69 -8.67
CA SER A 292 14.87 -20.85 -7.50
C SER A 292 16.07 -19.92 -7.30
N VAL A 293 15.82 -18.63 -7.06
CA VAL A 293 16.87 -17.64 -6.73
C VAL A 293 16.31 -16.60 -5.77
N VAL A 294 17.17 -16.07 -4.92
CA VAL A 294 16.80 -14.93 -4.05
C VAL A 294 17.18 -13.62 -4.73
N ALA A 295 16.23 -12.70 -4.79
CA ALA A 295 16.42 -11.34 -5.23
C ALA A 295 16.12 -10.33 -4.12
N CYS A 296 16.64 -9.11 -4.27
CA CYS A 296 16.32 -8.02 -3.36
C CYS A 296 15.54 -6.91 -4.07
N SER A 297 14.32 -6.67 -3.60
CA SER A 297 13.49 -5.53 -3.97
C SER A 297 13.55 -4.43 -2.91
N MET A 298 13.28 -3.18 -3.31
CA MET A 298 13.07 -2.07 -2.38
C MET A 298 11.60 -1.67 -2.36
N GLU A 299 11.04 -1.62 -1.18
CA GLU A 299 9.73 -1.01 -0.96
C GLU A 299 9.89 0.21 -0.05
N GLY A 300 9.77 1.39 -0.66
CA GLY A 300 10.16 2.64 -0.01
C GLY A 300 11.65 2.66 0.34
N THR A 301 11.94 2.70 1.63
CA THR A 301 13.32 2.65 2.14
C THR A 301 13.73 1.26 2.63
N ARG A 302 12.82 0.27 2.56
CA ARG A 302 13.02 -1.07 3.11
C ARG A 302 13.47 -2.06 2.05
N PRO A 303 14.65 -2.68 2.19
CA PRO A 303 15.03 -3.82 1.38
C PRO A 303 14.21 -5.05 1.80
N ILE A 304 13.70 -5.79 0.82
CA ILE A 304 12.97 -7.04 1.01
C ILE A 304 13.62 -8.11 0.14
N LEU A 305 14.12 -9.15 0.78
CA LEU A 305 14.59 -10.34 0.09
C LEU A 305 13.40 -11.25 -0.19
N LEU A 306 13.33 -11.74 -1.42
CA LEU A 306 12.24 -12.59 -1.86
C LEU A 306 12.77 -13.71 -2.76
N GLU A 307 12.12 -14.85 -2.68
CA GLU A 307 12.40 -15.96 -3.57
C GLU A 307 11.63 -15.78 -4.88
N ILE A 308 12.35 -15.88 -6.00
CA ILE A 308 11.79 -15.95 -7.34
C ILE A 308 11.91 -17.39 -7.81
N GLN A 309 10.78 -17.98 -8.17
CA GLN A 309 10.69 -19.33 -8.69
C GLN A 309 10.31 -19.29 -10.16
N ALA A 310 10.99 -20.06 -11.00
CA ALA A 310 10.64 -20.25 -12.39
C ALA A 310 10.59 -21.74 -12.72
N LEU A 311 9.58 -22.15 -13.48
CA LEU A 311 9.49 -23.45 -14.07
C LEU A 311 9.40 -23.29 -15.58
N VAL A 312 10.37 -23.86 -16.31
CA VAL A 312 10.44 -23.84 -17.77
C VAL A 312 10.45 -25.28 -18.28
N CYS A 313 9.50 -25.60 -19.13
CA CYS A 313 9.40 -26.94 -19.72
C CYS A 313 8.98 -26.85 -21.19
N HIS A 314 9.28 -27.88 -21.98
CA HIS A 314 8.84 -27.94 -23.37
C HIS A 314 7.31 -27.95 -23.47
N SER A 315 6.77 -27.11 -24.37
CA SER A 315 5.34 -27.08 -24.63
C SER A 315 4.94 -28.24 -25.55
N ASN A 316 4.00 -29.06 -25.08
CA ASN A 316 3.48 -30.20 -25.89
C ASN A 316 2.31 -29.80 -26.79
N PHE A 317 1.82 -28.54 -26.73
CA PHE A 317 0.56 -28.13 -27.37
C PHE A 317 0.72 -27.10 -28.50
N GLY A 318 1.91 -26.87 -29.00
CA GLY A 318 2.18 -25.93 -30.11
C GLY A 318 1.99 -24.44 -29.81
N MET A 319 1.37 -24.07 -28.70
CA MET A 319 1.24 -22.70 -28.21
C MET A 319 1.78 -22.63 -26.76
N PRO A 320 2.98 -22.08 -26.57
CA PRO A 320 3.59 -21.96 -25.26
C PRO A 320 2.76 -21.13 -24.30
N ARG A 321 2.56 -21.64 -23.09
CA ARG A 321 1.88 -20.96 -22.01
C ARG A 321 2.88 -20.20 -21.17
N ARG A 322 2.54 -18.98 -20.81
CA ARG A 322 3.35 -18.16 -19.91
C ARG A 322 2.46 -17.62 -18.81
N THR A 323 2.94 -17.69 -17.59
CA THR A 323 2.19 -17.24 -16.40
C THR A 323 3.16 -16.52 -15.48
N ALA A 324 2.71 -15.40 -14.92
CA ALA A 324 3.45 -14.67 -13.90
C ALA A 324 2.53 -14.45 -12.69
N ALA A 325 3.01 -14.84 -11.52
CA ALA A 325 2.36 -14.57 -10.24
C ALA A 325 3.30 -13.71 -9.38
N GLY A 326 2.77 -12.67 -8.78
CA GLY A 326 3.56 -11.74 -7.96
C GLY A 326 4.38 -10.70 -8.72
N THR A 327 4.43 -10.75 -10.07
CA THR A 327 5.13 -9.77 -10.92
C THR A 327 4.35 -9.49 -12.21
N ASP A 328 4.81 -8.51 -13.00
CA ASP A 328 4.15 -8.14 -14.25
C ASP A 328 4.40 -9.18 -15.36
N TYR A 329 3.32 -9.67 -15.94
CA TYR A 329 3.33 -10.66 -17.03
C TYR A 329 4.10 -10.16 -18.28
N ASN A 330 3.92 -8.89 -18.66
CA ASN A 330 4.58 -8.34 -19.83
C ASN A 330 6.08 -8.23 -19.60
N ARG A 331 6.50 -7.91 -18.35
CA ARG A 331 7.90 -7.85 -17.99
C ARG A 331 8.58 -9.21 -18.13
N VAL A 332 7.95 -10.27 -17.66
CA VAL A 332 8.46 -11.66 -17.83
C VAL A 332 8.62 -12.00 -19.31
N ASN A 333 7.65 -11.67 -20.16
CA ASN A 333 7.72 -11.89 -21.60
C ASN A 333 8.88 -11.14 -22.26
N LEU A 334 9.11 -9.89 -21.87
CA LEU A 334 10.23 -9.09 -22.36
C LEU A 334 11.57 -9.74 -21.98
N LEU A 335 11.73 -10.17 -20.74
CA LEU A 335 12.96 -10.83 -20.27
C LEU A 335 13.19 -12.15 -20.99
N MET A 336 12.16 -12.95 -21.24
CA MET A 336 12.26 -14.17 -22.04
C MET A 336 12.72 -13.87 -23.48
N ALA A 337 12.19 -12.82 -24.13
CA ALA A 337 12.62 -12.41 -25.46
C ALA A 337 14.09 -11.96 -25.49
N VAL A 338 14.56 -11.26 -24.44
CA VAL A 338 15.97 -10.90 -24.25
C VAL A 338 16.84 -12.14 -24.13
N LEU A 339 16.46 -13.11 -23.30
CA LEU A 339 17.19 -14.38 -23.13
C LEU A 339 17.29 -15.15 -24.46
N GLU A 340 16.20 -15.24 -25.20
CA GLU A 340 16.19 -15.91 -26.51
C GLU A 340 17.10 -15.20 -27.50
N LYS A 341 16.97 -13.88 -27.64
CA LYS A 341 17.70 -13.11 -28.64
C LYS A 341 19.19 -12.94 -28.31
N ARG A 342 19.55 -12.82 -27.02
CA ARG A 342 20.93 -12.49 -26.59
C ARG A 342 21.74 -13.71 -26.16
N LEU A 343 21.10 -14.68 -25.54
CA LEU A 343 21.74 -15.90 -25.06
C LEU A 343 21.47 -17.11 -25.95
N GLY A 344 20.66 -16.99 -26.99
CA GLY A 344 20.33 -18.06 -27.92
C GLY A 344 19.55 -19.22 -27.30
N LEU A 345 18.82 -18.97 -26.21
CA LEU A 345 17.99 -20.00 -25.57
C LEU A 345 16.71 -20.20 -26.36
N SER A 346 16.33 -21.47 -26.64
CA SER A 346 15.11 -21.78 -27.41
C SER A 346 13.84 -21.72 -26.55
N LEU A 347 13.52 -20.53 -26.04
CA LEU A 347 12.40 -20.33 -25.13
C LEU A 347 11.04 -20.14 -25.83
N SER A 348 11.04 -19.90 -27.14
CA SER A 348 9.80 -19.76 -27.95
C SER A 348 8.97 -21.03 -27.99
N SER A 349 9.57 -22.21 -27.77
CA SER A 349 8.88 -23.50 -27.69
C SER A 349 8.64 -24.02 -26.27
N CYS A 350 8.88 -23.19 -25.25
CA CYS A 350 8.76 -23.57 -23.86
C CYS A 350 7.60 -22.89 -23.16
N ASP A 351 6.88 -23.65 -22.36
CA ASP A 351 6.01 -23.12 -21.31
C ASP A 351 6.87 -22.51 -20.19
N ALA A 352 6.47 -21.39 -19.64
CA ALA A 352 7.19 -20.71 -18.57
C ALA A 352 6.24 -20.18 -17.49
N TYR A 353 6.53 -20.53 -16.26
CA TYR A 353 5.79 -20.12 -15.08
C TYR A 353 6.75 -19.43 -14.14
N VAL A 354 6.47 -18.16 -13.80
CA VAL A 354 7.28 -17.37 -12.87
C VAL A 354 6.41 -17.01 -11.67
N ASN A 355 6.92 -17.23 -10.47
CA ASN A 355 6.23 -16.96 -9.24
C ASN A 355 7.16 -16.25 -8.24
N ILE A 356 6.66 -15.19 -7.60
CA ILE A 356 7.30 -14.61 -6.42
C ILE A 356 6.67 -15.28 -5.20
N ALA A 357 7.50 -15.96 -4.40
CA ALA A 357 7.04 -16.64 -3.20
C ALA A 357 6.51 -15.65 -2.16
N GLY A 358 5.59 -16.10 -1.29
CA GLY A 358 5.01 -15.29 -0.21
C GLY A 358 3.75 -14.52 -0.58
N GLY A 359 3.24 -14.60 -1.83
CA GLY A 359 1.97 -13.99 -2.24
C GLY A 359 2.00 -12.46 -2.33
N ILE A 360 3.19 -11.87 -2.41
CA ILE A 360 3.40 -10.43 -2.55
C ILE A 360 3.56 -10.07 -4.02
N ARG A 361 3.06 -8.88 -4.39
CA ARG A 361 3.24 -8.34 -5.73
C ARG A 361 4.39 -7.33 -5.72
N MET A 362 5.44 -7.63 -6.52
CA MET A 362 6.62 -6.80 -6.69
C MET A 362 6.81 -6.41 -8.15
N ASN A 363 6.95 -5.12 -8.41
CA ASN A 363 7.11 -4.59 -9.76
C ASN A 363 8.39 -3.75 -9.92
N GLU A 364 9.29 -3.80 -8.93
CA GLU A 364 10.55 -3.06 -9.00
C GLU A 364 11.49 -3.71 -10.04
N PRO A 365 12.05 -2.95 -11.01
CA PRO A 365 12.95 -3.49 -12.03
C PRO A 365 14.19 -4.18 -11.50
N ALA A 366 14.59 -3.91 -10.26
CA ALA A 366 15.74 -4.56 -9.63
C ALA A 366 15.62 -6.09 -9.53
N ILE A 367 14.40 -6.66 -9.58
CA ILE A 367 14.18 -8.11 -9.55
C ILE A 367 14.37 -8.79 -10.91
N ASP A 368 14.55 -8.04 -12.01
CA ASP A 368 14.69 -8.60 -13.36
C ASP A 368 15.81 -9.61 -13.45
N LEU A 369 16.99 -9.28 -12.87
CA LEU A 369 18.11 -10.19 -12.85
C LEU A 369 17.78 -11.52 -12.15
N GLY A 370 16.99 -11.46 -11.07
CA GLY A 370 16.49 -12.65 -10.39
C GLY A 370 15.55 -13.47 -11.28
N ILE A 371 14.62 -12.83 -11.98
CA ILE A 371 13.72 -13.51 -12.92
C ILE A 371 14.52 -14.19 -14.03
N VAL A 372 15.49 -13.48 -14.61
CA VAL A 372 16.39 -14.03 -15.65
C VAL A 372 17.16 -15.24 -15.14
N LEU A 373 17.79 -15.14 -13.98
CA LEU A 373 18.56 -16.24 -13.40
C LEU A 373 17.69 -17.45 -13.03
N ALA A 374 16.48 -17.23 -12.50
CA ALA A 374 15.54 -18.31 -12.21
C ALA A 374 15.10 -19.03 -13.50
N ILE A 375 14.76 -18.30 -14.57
CA ILE A 375 14.41 -18.88 -15.87
C ILE A 375 15.57 -19.71 -16.45
N VAL A 376 16.80 -19.16 -16.44
CA VAL A 376 17.99 -19.86 -16.96
C VAL A 376 18.33 -21.08 -16.13
N SER A 377 18.24 -20.99 -14.81
CA SER A 377 18.44 -22.10 -13.88
C SER A 377 17.47 -23.25 -14.16
N SER A 378 16.18 -22.93 -14.30
CA SER A 378 15.15 -23.93 -14.64
C SER A 378 15.34 -24.51 -16.04
N TYR A 379 15.63 -23.68 -17.06
CA TYR A 379 15.85 -24.13 -18.43
C TYR A 379 17.04 -25.10 -18.57
N LYS A 380 18.12 -24.83 -17.81
CA LYS A 380 19.33 -25.65 -17.82
C LYS A 380 19.31 -26.78 -16.78
N ASP A 381 18.32 -26.82 -15.93
CA ASP A 381 18.21 -27.70 -14.76
C ASP A 381 19.46 -27.69 -13.87
N VAL A 382 19.97 -26.47 -13.59
CA VAL A 382 21.16 -26.23 -12.75
C VAL A 382 20.76 -25.35 -11.57
N PRO A 383 20.87 -25.83 -10.33
CA PRO A 383 20.54 -25.03 -9.15
C PRO A 383 21.52 -23.87 -8.96
N ILE A 384 21.01 -22.78 -8.39
CA ILE A 384 21.79 -21.64 -7.93
C ILE A 384 22.09 -21.84 -6.45
N ASP A 385 23.31 -21.51 -6.03
CA ASP A 385 23.74 -21.60 -4.62
C ASP A 385 22.78 -20.83 -3.71
N GLU A 386 22.37 -21.47 -2.62
CA GLU A 386 21.32 -20.97 -1.71
C GLU A 386 21.67 -19.69 -1.00
N LYS A 387 22.97 -19.45 -0.80
CA LYS A 387 23.50 -18.24 -0.17
C LYS A 387 23.85 -17.15 -1.18
N THR A 388 23.34 -17.28 -2.40
CA THR A 388 23.49 -16.27 -3.45
C THR A 388 22.23 -15.41 -3.57
N ILE A 389 22.42 -14.11 -3.57
CA ILE A 389 21.39 -13.10 -3.86
C ILE A 389 21.77 -12.32 -5.11
N CYS A 390 20.77 -11.84 -5.83
CA CYS A 390 20.99 -10.98 -7.00
C CYS A 390 20.02 -9.82 -7.06
N PHE A 391 20.43 -8.76 -7.75
CA PHE A 391 19.54 -7.67 -8.13
C PHE A 391 20.14 -6.84 -9.27
N GLY A 392 19.30 -6.32 -10.14
CA GLY A 392 19.69 -5.50 -11.29
C GLY A 392 18.53 -5.38 -12.29
N GLU A 393 18.38 -4.24 -12.93
CA GLU A 393 17.44 -4.07 -14.03
C GLU A 393 18.04 -4.64 -15.31
N VAL A 394 17.27 -5.39 -16.09
CA VAL A 394 17.73 -5.94 -17.39
C VAL A 394 17.08 -5.17 -18.54
N GLY A 395 17.92 -4.53 -19.36
CA GLY A 395 17.49 -3.81 -20.54
C GLY A 395 17.30 -4.72 -21.76
N LEU A 396 16.64 -4.19 -22.81
CA LEU A 396 16.33 -4.94 -24.06
C LEU A 396 17.56 -5.34 -24.86
N SER A 397 18.71 -4.67 -24.66
CA SER A 397 19.99 -5.04 -25.27
C SER A 397 20.69 -6.17 -24.50
N GLY A 398 20.17 -6.60 -23.37
CA GLY A 398 20.77 -7.58 -22.47
C GLY A 398 21.73 -6.96 -21.45
N GLU A 399 21.84 -5.65 -21.40
CA GLU A 399 22.59 -4.93 -20.39
C GLU A 399 21.94 -5.03 -19.01
N VAL A 400 22.76 -5.09 -17.95
CA VAL A 400 22.31 -5.04 -16.57
C VAL A 400 22.60 -3.65 -16.01
N ARG A 401 21.55 -2.92 -15.66
CA ARG A 401 21.58 -1.52 -15.23
C ARG A 401 21.66 -1.38 -13.72
N ALA A 402 22.19 -0.23 -13.29
CA ALA A 402 22.25 0.13 -11.90
C ALA A 402 20.85 0.25 -11.28
N VAL A 403 20.76 -0.12 -10.01
CA VAL A 403 19.59 0.05 -9.17
C VAL A 403 19.91 0.93 -7.97
N SER A 404 18.89 1.58 -7.43
CA SER A 404 19.03 2.44 -6.26
C SER A 404 19.33 1.66 -4.98
N MET A 405 19.89 2.34 -3.99
CA MET A 405 20.07 1.85 -2.62
C MET A 405 20.85 0.52 -2.51
N THR A 406 21.83 0.32 -3.37
CA THR A 406 22.68 -0.89 -3.43
C THR A 406 23.26 -1.28 -2.07
N ALA A 407 23.78 -0.31 -1.31
CA ALA A 407 24.40 -0.58 0.00
C ALA A 407 23.40 -1.19 1.00
N GLN A 408 22.16 -0.70 1.01
CA GLN A 408 21.11 -1.20 1.90
C GLN A 408 20.67 -2.63 1.50
N ARG A 409 20.57 -2.92 0.19
CA ARG A 409 20.26 -4.28 -0.31
C ARG A 409 21.33 -5.29 0.11
N VAL A 410 22.59 -4.93 -0.05
CA VAL A 410 23.72 -5.79 0.34
C VAL A 410 23.77 -5.96 1.85
N GLN A 411 23.54 -4.91 2.62
CA GLN A 411 23.53 -4.97 4.09
C GLN A 411 22.41 -5.87 4.62
N GLU A 412 21.24 -5.86 3.99
CA GLU A 412 20.13 -6.76 4.38
C GLU A 412 20.47 -8.21 4.04
N ALA A 413 21.08 -8.46 2.86
CA ALA A 413 21.54 -9.78 2.48
C ALA A 413 22.57 -10.34 3.47
N GLU A 414 23.52 -9.49 3.91
CA GLU A 414 24.54 -9.87 4.90
C GLU A 414 23.90 -10.24 6.25
N LYS A 415 22.95 -9.45 6.74
CA LYS A 415 22.23 -9.74 8.00
C LYS A 415 21.56 -11.11 7.97
N LEU A 416 21.06 -11.54 6.82
CA LEU A 416 20.38 -12.81 6.61
C LEU A 416 21.32 -13.96 6.25
N GLY A 417 22.65 -13.74 6.31
CA GLY A 417 23.66 -14.77 6.15
C GLY A 417 23.95 -15.16 4.69
N PHE A 418 23.60 -14.33 3.71
CA PHE A 418 24.03 -14.52 2.32
C PHE A 418 25.52 -14.25 2.20
N THR A 419 26.20 -15.07 1.41
CA THR A 419 27.65 -15.00 1.21
C THR A 419 28.05 -14.44 -0.13
N THR A 420 27.16 -14.46 -1.12
CA THR A 420 27.42 -14.00 -2.49
C THR A 420 26.31 -13.06 -2.95
N CYS A 421 26.71 -11.93 -3.54
CA CYS A 421 25.79 -10.95 -4.12
C CYS A 421 26.16 -10.67 -5.57
N ILE A 422 25.25 -10.95 -6.50
CA ILE A 422 25.41 -10.67 -7.94
C ILE A 422 24.72 -9.34 -8.25
N LEU A 423 25.48 -8.36 -8.74
CA LEU A 423 24.95 -7.03 -9.04
C LEU A 423 25.67 -6.36 -10.21
N PRO A 424 25.08 -5.31 -10.83
CA PRO A 424 25.73 -4.57 -11.92
C PRO A 424 26.99 -3.86 -11.46
N GLU A 425 28.04 -3.86 -12.29
CA GLU A 425 29.31 -3.16 -12.00
C GLU A 425 29.10 -1.66 -11.71
N VAL A 426 28.22 -1.03 -12.44
CA VAL A 426 27.88 0.40 -12.26
C VAL A 426 27.38 0.74 -10.84
N CYS A 427 26.91 -0.22 -10.07
CA CYS A 427 26.54 -0.05 -8.68
C CYS A 427 27.73 0.09 -7.72
N LYS A 428 28.96 -0.12 -8.19
CA LYS A 428 30.20 -0.05 -7.40
C LYS A 428 30.53 1.39 -6.98
N ALA A 429 30.09 2.39 -7.74
CA ALA A 429 30.39 3.80 -7.47
C ALA A 429 29.67 4.26 -6.19
N GLY A 430 30.46 4.72 -5.19
CA GLY A 430 29.92 5.24 -3.92
C GLY A 430 29.58 4.19 -2.85
N TRP A 431 29.83 2.91 -3.12
CA TRP A 431 29.57 1.83 -2.18
C TRP A 431 30.85 1.38 -1.45
N LYS A 432 30.80 1.29 -0.12
CA LYS A 432 31.90 0.70 0.67
C LYS A 432 31.75 -0.81 0.66
N LYS A 433 32.81 -1.51 0.24
CA LYS A 433 32.84 -2.98 0.20
C LYS A 433 32.53 -3.55 1.59
N ASN A 434 31.55 -4.42 1.64
CA ASN A 434 31.27 -5.16 2.86
C ASN A 434 32.19 -6.40 2.93
N PRO A 435 32.96 -6.60 4.03
CA PRO A 435 33.94 -7.68 4.12
C PRO A 435 33.33 -9.08 4.20
N ASN A 436 32.06 -9.21 4.61
CA ASN A 436 31.43 -10.51 4.89
C ASN A 436 30.62 -11.10 3.73
N ILE A 437 30.48 -10.37 2.61
CA ILE A 437 29.75 -10.84 1.42
C ILE A 437 30.62 -10.69 0.17
N ASN A 438 30.73 -11.74 -0.63
CA ASN A 438 31.41 -11.71 -1.91
C ASN A 438 30.54 -11.02 -2.95
N VAL A 439 31.05 -9.98 -3.60
CA VAL A 439 30.33 -9.25 -4.64
C VAL A 439 30.82 -9.70 -6.02
N CYS A 440 29.90 -10.30 -6.76
CA CYS A 440 30.09 -10.64 -8.17
C CYS A 440 29.52 -9.52 -9.03
N LEU A 441 30.39 -8.84 -9.77
CA LEU A 441 30.03 -7.71 -10.63
C LEU A 441 29.72 -8.21 -12.04
N LEU A 442 28.54 -7.84 -12.55
CA LEU A 442 28.13 -8.09 -13.93
C LEU A 442 28.54 -6.90 -14.81
N TYR A 443 29.33 -7.17 -15.81
CA TYR A 443 29.76 -6.20 -16.81
C TYR A 443 28.76 -6.17 -17.96
N THR A 444 28.39 -4.99 -18.41
CA THR A 444 27.43 -4.79 -19.51
C THR A 444 28.08 -4.69 -20.87
N SER A 445 29.42 -4.63 -20.90
CA SER A 445 30.27 -4.66 -22.14
C SER A 445 31.10 -5.92 -22.13
N PRO A 446 31.33 -6.55 -23.30
CA PRO A 446 32.29 -7.66 -23.38
C PRO A 446 33.65 -7.17 -22.90
N SER A 447 34.25 -7.90 -21.96
CA SER A 447 35.62 -7.64 -21.52
C SER A 447 36.58 -7.81 -22.69
N PRO A 448 37.64 -7.01 -22.80
CA PRO A 448 38.67 -7.26 -23.80
C PRO A 448 39.23 -8.71 -23.80
N ARG A 449 39.13 -9.40 -22.65
CA ARG A 449 39.52 -10.82 -22.52
C ARG A 449 38.49 -11.78 -23.15
N ASP A 450 37.23 -11.39 -23.30
CA ASP A 450 36.18 -12.24 -23.90
C ASP A 450 36.24 -12.20 -25.43
N THR A 451 36.79 -11.12 -26.01
CA THR A 451 37.05 -10.99 -27.45
C THR A 451 38.30 -11.75 -27.91
N GLU A 452 39.23 -12.04 -27.02
CA GLU A 452 40.44 -12.83 -27.36
C GLU A 452 40.21 -14.35 -27.37
N ARG A 453 39.14 -14.86 -26.73
CA ARG A 453 38.81 -16.30 -26.72
C ARG A 453 37.95 -16.77 -27.89
N SER A 454 37.50 -15.87 -28.75
CA SER A 454 36.67 -16.17 -29.94
C SER A 454 37.42 -16.01 -31.26
N ARG A 455 38.77 -16.02 -31.23
CA ARG A 455 39.65 -16.11 -32.42
C ARG A 455 40.44 -17.40 -32.44
#